data_7c561f97f328dc6042e1eae060185f43
#
_entry.id   7c561f97f328dc6042e1eae060185f43
#
_cell.length_a   1.000
_cell.length_b   1.000
_cell.length_c   1.000
_cell.angle_alpha   90.00
_cell.angle_beta   90.00
_cell.angle_gamma   90.00
#
_symmetry.space_group_name_H-M   'P 1'
#
loop_
_entity.id
_entity.type
_entity.pdbx_description
1 polymer ?
#
loop_
_entity_poly.entity_id
_entity_poly.type
_entity_poly.pdbx_seq_one_letter_code
_entity_poly.pdbx_strand_id
1 'polypeptide(L)'
;YYFIFRNKTTTNAELTHFYSSIDKFEKRISKQALNKAIKKLNPNVFTYLINQFASIYYASSLPKKYRDHLLIAEDGTYMEIPYNVYNINDFQFCMNQHVHDIFDVKKVQSKAGGLYDVTNGLFIDFSLKPAPYSETPLAFAHLYRTKKILKNQKIIYLADRYYGSAEIISHLEF
;
A
#
# COMPACT_ATOMS: atom_id res chain seq x y z
N TYR A 1 2.15 13.39 9.38
CA TYR A 1 0.99 14.26 9.05
C TYR A 1 1.11 14.86 7.66
N TYR A 2 2.23 15.49 7.27
CA TYR A 2 2.40 16.12 5.94
C TYR A 2 2.02 15.21 4.77
N PHE A 3 2.42 13.94 4.75
CA PHE A 3 2.11 12.99 3.67
C PHE A 3 0.63 12.60 3.60
N ILE A 4 -0.07 12.63 4.73
CA ILE A 4 -1.49 12.24 4.81
C ILE A 4 -2.39 13.35 4.24
N PHE A 5 -1.99 14.61 4.41
CA PHE A 5 -2.79 15.77 4.02
C PHE A 5 -2.30 16.48 2.76
N ARG A 6 -1.47 15.79 1.96
CA ARG A 6 -0.93 16.36 0.72
C ARG A 6 -2.02 16.56 -0.32
N ASN A 7 -2.24 17.82 -0.72
CA ASN A 7 -3.08 18.20 -1.84
C ASN A 7 -2.26 18.21 -3.14
N LYS A 8 -2.91 18.25 -4.31
CA LYS A 8 -2.28 18.25 -5.64
C LYS A 8 -1.67 19.60 -6.02
N THR A 9 -0.95 20.27 -5.12
CA THR A 9 -0.30 21.57 -5.35
C THR A 9 1.23 21.43 -5.33
N THR A 10 1.95 22.54 -5.44
CA THR A 10 3.41 22.50 -5.36
C THR A 10 3.86 22.18 -3.93
N THR A 11 4.99 21.47 -3.78
CA THR A 11 5.55 21.11 -2.46
C THR A 11 5.73 22.32 -1.54
N ASN A 12 6.08 23.50 -2.09
CA ASN A 12 6.23 24.72 -1.30
C ASN A 12 4.88 25.23 -0.77
N ALA A 13 3.85 25.24 -1.62
CA ALA A 13 2.51 25.66 -1.22
C ALA A 13 1.94 24.71 -0.16
N GLU A 14 2.13 23.41 -0.33
CA GLU A 14 1.71 22.39 0.63
C GLU A 14 2.43 22.52 1.97
N LEU A 15 3.75 22.76 1.97
CA LEU A 15 4.49 23.00 3.21
C LEU A 15 3.99 24.26 3.92
N THR A 16 3.75 25.33 3.16
CA THR A 16 3.20 26.56 3.72
C THR A 16 1.86 26.31 4.39
N HIS A 17 0.94 25.66 3.69
CA HIS A 17 -0.38 25.32 4.22
C HIS A 17 -0.29 24.41 5.46
N PHE A 18 0.55 23.38 5.42
CA PHE A 18 0.75 22.46 6.54
C PHE A 18 1.24 23.20 7.80
N TYR A 19 2.31 24.02 7.67
CA TYR A 19 2.86 24.72 8.83
C TYR A 19 1.93 25.82 9.35
N SER A 20 1.12 26.43 8.49
CA SER A 20 0.05 27.35 8.92
C SER A 20 -1.05 26.63 9.68
N SER A 21 -1.47 25.42 9.23
CA SER A 21 -2.55 24.66 9.86
C SER A 21 -2.20 24.14 11.27
N ILE A 22 -0.91 24.01 11.59
CA ILE A 22 -0.43 23.60 12.91
C ILE A 22 0.13 24.78 13.75
N ASP A 23 -0.06 26.01 13.29
CA ASP A 23 0.41 27.25 13.93
C ASP A 23 1.93 27.21 14.27
N LYS A 24 2.74 26.75 13.34
CA LYS A 24 4.20 26.64 13.44
C LYS A 24 4.89 27.17 12.18
N PHE A 25 4.38 28.23 11.59
CA PHE A 25 4.87 28.77 10.33
C PHE A 25 6.35 29.16 10.38
N GLU A 26 6.82 29.73 11.49
CA GLU A 26 8.22 30.12 11.70
C GLU A 26 9.19 28.94 11.71
N LYS A 27 8.68 27.73 11.95
CA LYS A 27 9.46 26.46 11.91
C LYS A 27 9.42 25.78 10.55
N ARG A 28 8.88 26.44 9.53
CA ARG A 28 8.78 25.86 8.20
C ARG A 28 10.13 25.47 7.63
N ILE A 29 10.24 24.22 7.21
CA ILE A 29 11.43 23.71 6.52
C ILE A 29 11.36 24.01 5.00
N SER A 30 12.53 24.05 4.36
CA SER A 30 12.61 24.19 2.89
C SER A 30 12.22 22.86 2.19
N LYS A 31 11.84 22.95 0.90
CA LYS A 31 11.62 21.78 0.04
C LYS A 31 12.86 20.87 0.01
N GLN A 32 14.06 21.44 -0.02
CA GLN A 32 15.31 20.68 -0.03
C GLN A 32 15.51 19.90 1.28
N ALA A 33 15.24 20.54 2.42
CA ALA A 33 15.31 19.88 3.72
C ALA A 33 14.29 18.74 3.83
N LEU A 34 13.05 18.95 3.36
CA LEU A 34 12.04 17.90 3.27
C LEU A 34 12.52 16.72 2.42
N ASN A 35 13.02 16.97 1.22
CA ASN A 35 13.50 15.91 0.33
C ASN A 35 14.66 15.12 0.95
N LYS A 36 15.58 15.78 1.67
CA LYS A 36 16.64 15.10 2.43
C LYS A 36 16.09 14.24 3.56
N ALA A 37 15.06 14.71 4.24
CA ALA A 37 14.40 13.96 5.33
C ALA A 37 13.65 12.73 4.79
N ILE A 38 12.91 12.87 3.68
CA ILE A 38 12.19 11.77 3.03
C ILE A 38 13.13 10.63 2.65
N LYS A 39 14.30 10.92 2.10
CA LYS A 39 15.30 9.91 1.72
C LYS A 39 15.84 9.09 2.90
N LYS A 40 15.66 9.56 4.14
CA LYS A 40 16.07 8.85 5.36
C LYS A 40 14.94 7.99 5.95
N LEU A 41 13.70 8.13 5.45
CA LEU A 41 12.59 7.32 5.95
C LEU A 41 12.73 5.87 5.49
N ASN A 42 12.59 4.95 6.42
CA ASN A 42 12.41 3.55 6.07
C ASN A 42 11.00 3.37 5.49
N PRO A 43 10.84 2.89 4.24
CA PRO A 43 9.53 2.69 3.62
C PRO A 43 8.57 1.81 4.44
N ASN A 44 9.10 0.88 5.21
CA ASN A 44 8.29 -0.03 6.05
C ASN A 44 7.47 0.72 7.12
N VAL A 45 7.81 1.99 7.43
CA VAL A 45 7.01 2.80 8.35
C VAL A 45 5.56 2.97 7.86
N PHE A 46 5.34 3.03 6.55
CA PHE A 46 3.99 3.20 6.00
C PHE A 46 3.15 1.94 6.18
N THR A 47 3.70 0.76 5.91
CA THR A 47 3.03 -0.52 6.20
C THR A 47 2.75 -0.67 7.69
N TYR A 48 3.72 -0.33 8.54
CA TYR A 48 3.52 -0.33 9.99
C TYR A 48 2.37 0.59 10.41
N LEU A 49 2.31 1.82 9.91
CA LEU A 49 1.25 2.77 10.24
C LEU A 49 -0.13 2.29 9.77
N ILE A 50 -0.22 1.69 8.58
CA ILE A 50 -1.46 1.09 8.08
C ILE A 50 -1.94 -0.01 9.03
N ASN A 51 -1.06 -0.93 9.40
CA ASN A 51 -1.39 -2.03 10.31
C ASN A 51 -1.79 -1.51 11.71
N GLN A 52 -1.09 -0.49 12.24
CA GLN A 52 -1.45 0.11 13.54
C GLN A 52 -2.82 0.79 13.47
N PHE A 53 -3.08 1.55 12.40
CA PHE A 53 -4.37 2.20 12.22
C PHE A 53 -5.51 1.15 12.15
N ALA A 54 -5.36 0.10 11.34
CA ALA A 54 -6.32 -0.97 11.24
C ALA A 54 -6.53 -1.67 12.61
N SER A 55 -5.45 -1.95 13.34
CA SER A 55 -5.51 -2.55 14.67
C SER A 55 -6.30 -1.70 15.66
N ILE A 56 -6.02 -0.40 15.72
CA ILE A 56 -6.75 0.55 16.58
C ILE A 56 -8.22 0.64 16.16
N TYR A 57 -8.49 0.72 14.84
CA TYR A 57 -9.85 0.81 14.33
C TYR A 57 -10.69 -0.40 14.76
N TYR A 58 -10.20 -1.62 14.55
CA TYR A 58 -10.94 -2.83 14.92
C TYR A 58 -11.03 -3.07 16.43
N ALA A 59 -10.13 -2.50 17.22
CA ALA A 59 -10.18 -2.60 18.68
C ALA A 59 -11.11 -1.58 19.34
N SER A 60 -11.24 -0.38 18.75
CA SER A 60 -11.94 0.77 19.36
C SER A 60 -13.29 1.08 18.70
N SER A 61 -13.56 0.57 17.51
CA SER A 61 -14.76 0.86 16.73
C SER A 61 -15.59 -0.39 16.53
N LEU A 62 -16.90 -0.21 16.26
CA LEU A 62 -17.75 -1.27 15.76
C LEU A 62 -17.68 -1.23 14.22
N PRO A 63 -16.89 -2.06 13.59
CA PRO A 63 -16.75 -2.06 12.14
C PRO A 63 -18.08 -2.47 11.49
N LYS A 64 -18.43 -1.82 10.38
CA LYS A 64 -19.57 -2.22 9.56
C LYS A 64 -19.33 -3.62 9.01
N LYS A 65 -20.34 -4.47 9.06
CA LYS A 65 -20.25 -5.86 8.63
C LYS A 65 -21.38 -6.19 7.64
N TYR A 66 -21.07 -7.06 6.70
CA TYR A 66 -22.05 -7.68 5.83
C TYR A 66 -22.40 -9.09 6.38
N ARG A 67 -23.65 -9.29 6.83
CA ARG A 67 -24.09 -10.57 7.43
C ARG A 67 -23.09 -11.09 8.49
N ASP A 68 -22.70 -10.22 9.41
CA ASP A 68 -21.75 -10.49 10.51
C ASP A 68 -20.29 -10.77 10.06
N HIS A 69 -19.94 -10.49 8.79
CA HIS A 69 -18.59 -10.68 8.25
C HIS A 69 -17.99 -9.35 7.79
N LEU A 70 -16.68 -9.21 7.94
CA LEU A 70 -15.90 -8.19 7.22
C LEU A 70 -15.70 -8.63 5.77
N LEU A 71 -15.84 -7.72 4.82
CA LEU A 71 -15.54 -7.98 3.42
C LEU A 71 -14.11 -7.54 3.14
N ILE A 72 -13.19 -8.47 3.08
CA ILE A 72 -11.77 -8.22 2.90
C ILE A 72 -11.38 -8.58 1.47
N ALA A 73 -10.96 -7.59 0.70
CA ALA A 73 -10.50 -7.77 -0.68
C ALA A 73 -8.98 -7.73 -0.76
N GLU A 74 -8.43 -8.60 -1.59
CA GLU A 74 -7.02 -8.61 -1.99
C GLU A 74 -6.95 -8.40 -3.50
N ASP A 75 -6.13 -7.43 -3.90
CA ASP A 75 -5.85 -7.18 -5.31
C ASP A 75 -4.45 -6.63 -5.51
N GLY A 76 -3.94 -6.83 -6.71
CA GLY A 76 -2.64 -6.34 -7.14
C GLY A 76 -2.73 -5.49 -8.40
N THR A 77 -1.85 -4.49 -8.50
CA THR A 77 -1.74 -3.65 -9.68
C THR A 77 -0.29 -3.33 -9.99
N TYR A 78 -0.01 -2.95 -11.23
CA TYR A 78 1.28 -2.41 -11.61
C TYR A 78 1.29 -0.89 -11.47
N MET A 79 2.35 -0.38 -10.83
CA MET A 79 2.60 1.06 -10.71
C MET A 79 3.85 1.43 -11.50
N GLU A 80 3.75 2.41 -12.38
CA GLU A 80 4.90 2.94 -13.09
C GLU A 80 5.82 3.69 -12.11
N ILE A 81 7.10 3.37 -12.17
CA ILE A 81 8.15 3.99 -11.37
C ILE A 81 9.01 4.87 -12.30
N PRO A 82 9.42 6.07 -11.89
CA PRO A 82 10.28 6.93 -12.70
C PRO A 82 11.53 6.20 -13.17
N TYR A 83 11.83 6.31 -14.47
CA TYR A 83 12.98 5.67 -15.10
C TYR A 83 14.28 6.29 -14.57
N ASN A 84 15.04 5.54 -13.81
CA ASN A 84 16.41 5.86 -13.42
C ASN A 84 17.15 4.57 -13.00
N VAL A 85 18.50 4.65 -12.93
CA VAL A 85 19.35 3.49 -12.67
C VAL A 85 19.02 2.78 -11.34
N TYR A 86 18.70 3.54 -10.29
CA TYR A 86 18.37 2.97 -8.99
C TYR A 86 17.05 2.21 -9.05
N ASN A 87 16.02 2.79 -9.65
CA ASN A 87 14.71 2.15 -9.79
C ASN A 87 14.76 0.92 -10.69
N ILE A 88 15.61 0.90 -11.71
CA ILE A 88 15.82 -0.29 -12.57
C ILE A 88 16.37 -1.45 -11.74
N ASN A 89 17.35 -1.18 -10.88
CA ASN A 89 17.97 -2.21 -10.05
C ASN A 89 17.00 -2.76 -8.99
N ASP A 90 16.19 -1.89 -8.38
CA ASP A 90 15.29 -2.26 -7.28
C ASP A 90 13.97 -2.88 -7.78
N PHE A 91 13.41 -2.40 -8.90
CA PHE A 91 12.08 -2.79 -9.37
C PHE A 91 12.05 -3.57 -10.67
N GLN A 92 13.15 -3.58 -11.42
CA GLN A 92 13.31 -4.26 -12.70
C GLN A 92 12.37 -3.73 -13.82
N PHE A 93 12.58 -4.22 -15.04
CA PHE A 93 11.70 -3.93 -16.15
C PHE A 93 10.54 -4.91 -16.17
N CYS A 94 9.32 -4.41 -16.33
CA CYS A 94 8.22 -5.23 -16.76
C CYS A 94 8.19 -5.25 -18.29
N MET A 95 8.35 -6.43 -18.86
CA MET A 95 8.00 -6.65 -20.25
C MET A 95 6.51 -6.97 -20.28
N ASN A 96 5.70 -6.08 -20.83
CA ASN A 96 4.30 -6.39 -21.09
C ASN A 96 4.24 -7.61 -22.02
N GLN A 97 3.58 -8.68 -21.60
CA GLN A 97 3.43 -9.91 -22.36
C GLN A 97 2.66 -9.73 -23.70
N HIS A 98 2.08 -8.55 -23.91
CA HIS A 98 1.27 -8.21 -25.09
C HIS A 98 1.95 -7.24 -26.05
N VAL A 99 3.23 -6.97 -25.86
CA VAL A 99 3.94 -6.01 -26.69
C VAL A 99 4.58 -6.73 -27.87
N HIS A 100 3.98 -6.54 -29.02
CA HIS A 100 4.49 -7.02 -30.31
C HIS A 100 5.28 -5.95 -31.08
N ASP A 101 5.52 -4.78 -30.50
CA ASP A 101 6.12 -3.66 -31.20
C ASP A 101 7.53 -3.34 -30.71
N ILE A 102 8.48 -3.25 -31.66
CA ILE A 102 9.90 -2.94 -31.40
C ILE A 102 10.13 -1.53 -30.83
N PHE A 103 9.09 -0.70 -30.80
CA PHE A 103 9.10 0.66 -30.25
C PHE A 103 8.64 0.77 -28.80
N ASP A 104 8.33 -0.35 -28.14
CA ASP A 104 7.85 -0.29 -26.79
C ASP A 104 8.94 0.13 -25.79
N VAL A 105 8.67 1.25 -25.18
CA VAL A 105 9.53 1.82 -24.14
C VAL A 105 9.52 0.87 -22.95
N LYS A 106 10.70 0.35 -22.58
CA LYS A 106 10.88 -0.43 -21.37
C LYS A 106 10.46 0.42 -20.18
N LYS A 107 9.39 0.01 -19.49
CA LYS A 107 8.88 0.70 -18.31
C LYS A 107 9.42 0.04 -17.06
N VAL A 108 9.89 0.83 -16.11
CA VAL A 108 10.18 0.36 -14.77
C VAL A 108 8.87 0.34 -14.00
N GLN A 109 8.51 -0.80 -13.44
CA GLN A 109 7.25 -0.95 -12.71
C GLN A 109 7.47 -1.68 -11.38
N SER A 110 6.64 -1.37 -10.41
CA SER A 110 6.47 -2.16 -9.20
C SER A 110 5.13 -2.89 -9.25
N LYS A 111 5.08 -4.06 -8.62
CA LYS A 111 3.85 -4.74 -8.26
C LYS A 111 3.40 -4.17 -6.91
N ALA A 112 2.26 -3.51 -6.89
CA ALA A 112 1.58 -3.09 -5.66
C ALA A 112 0.52 -4.12 -5.32
N GLY A 113 0.43 -4.52 -4.06
CA GLY A 113 -0.65 -5.37 -3.56
C GLY A 113 -1.23 -4.80 -2.28
N GLY A 114 -2.51 -5.00 -2.04
CA GLY A 114 -3.17 -4.46 -0.88
C GLY A 114 -4.34 -5.29 -0.36
N LEU A 115 -4.37 -5.45 0.95
CA LEU A 115 -5.49 -6.03 1.68
C LEU A 115 -6.40 -4.92 2.18
N TYR A 116 -7.64 -4.90 1.73
CA TYR A 116 -8.57 -3.79 1.89
C TYR A 116 -9.91 -4.23 2.47
N ASP A 117 -10.38 -3.55 3.52
CA ASP A 117 -11.75 -3.71 4.03
C ASP A 117 -12.71 -2.87 3.18
N VAL A 118 -13.49 -3.55 2.35
CA VAL A 118 -14.40 -2.93 1.38
C VAL A 118 -15.54 -2.17 2.08
N THR A 119 -16.06 -2.72 3.17
CA THR A 119 -17.20 -2.15 3.87
C THR A 119 -16.84 -0.90 4.68
N ASN A 120 -15.64 -0.90 5.25
CA ASN A 120 -15.16 0.19 6.10
C ASN A 120 -14.24 1.17 5.38
N GLY A 121 -13.84 0.88 4.15
CA GLY A 121 -13.07 1.78 3.32
C GLY A 121 -11.63 1.99 3.79
N LEU A 122 -10.98 0.96 4.33
CA LEU A 122 -9.63 1.09 4.86
C LEU A 122 -8.67 0.00 4.38
N PHE A 123 -7.43 0.36 4.12
CA PHE A 123 -6.36 -0.61 3.93
C PHE A 123 -5.95 -1.22 5.27
N ILE A 124 -5.84 -2.55 5.29
CA ILE A 124 -5.34 -3.31 6.44
C ILE A 124 -3.85 -3.58 6.29
N ASP A 125 -3.41 -3.86 5.07
CA ASP A 125 -2.00 -4.04 4.72
C ASP A 125 -1.73 -3.60 3.29
N PHE A 126 -0.45 -3.33 2.97
CA PHE A 126 -0.02 -2.90 1.65
C PHE A 126 1.45 -3.25 1.44
N SER A 127 1.80 -3.63 0.22
CA SER A 127 3.19 -3.91 -0.17
C SER A 127 3.51 -3.43 -1.57
N LEU A 128 4.78 -3.06 -1.77
CA LEU A 128 5.39 -2.82 -3.07
C LEU A 128 6.50 -3.84 -3.29
N LYS A 129 6.53 -4.47 -4.44
CA LYS A 129 7.54 -5.46 -4.85
C LYS A 129 7.99 -5.19 -6.28
N PRO A 130 9.14 -5.72 -6.71
CA PRO A 130 9.54 -5.70 -8.12
C PRO A 130 8.44 -6.28 -9.03
N ALA A 131 8.33 -5.74 -10.27
CA ALA A 131 7.28 -6.14 -11.20
C ALA A 131 7.12 -7.64 -11.44
N PRO A 132 8.19 -8.46 -11.50
CA PRO A 132 8.07 -9.91 -11.70
C PRO A 132 7.53 -10.69 -10.49
N TYR A 133 7.29 -10.01 -9.36
CA TYR A 133 6.84 -10.69 -8.16
C TYR A 133 5.43 -11.24 -8.32
N SER A 134 5.20 -12.49 -7.89
CA SER A 134 3.90 -13.14 -7.96
C SER A 134 2.91 -12.56 -6.94
N GLU A 135 1.63 -12.53 -7.30
CA GLU A 135 0.55 -12.02 -6.44
C GLU A 135 0.22 -12.97 -5.29
N THR A 136 0.25 -14.28 -5.52
CA THR A 136 -0.09 -15.28 -4.49
C THR A 136 0.81 -15.21 -3.25
N PRO A 137 2.15 -15.20 -3.35
CA PRO A 137 3.01 -14.97 -2.18
C PRO A 137 2.81 -13.61 -1.52
N LEU A 138 2.41 -12.60 -2.29
CA LEU A 138 2.14 -11.27 -1.76
C LEU A 138 0.89 -11.29 -0.87
N ALA A 139 -0.20 -11.86 -1.37
CA ALA A 139 -1.45 -12.03 -0.63
C ALA A 139 -1.25 -12.89 0.63
N PHE A 140 -0.50 -13.99 0.52
CA PHE A 140 -0.15 -14.81 1.68
C PHE A 140 0.59 -14.00 2.75
N ALA A 141 1.56 -13.17 2.35
CA ALA A 141 2.28 -12.32 3.28
C ALA A 141 1.37 -11.27 3.96
N HIS A 142 0.39 -10.71 3.23
CA HIS A 142 -0.61 -9.79 3.79
C HIS A 142 -1.47 -10.51 4.84
N LEU A 143 -2.05 -11.64 4.52
CA LEU A 143 -2.87 -12.44 5.44
C LEU A 143 -2.08 -12.84 6.69
N TYR A 144 -0.82 -13.28 6.52
CA TYR A 144 0.04 -13.65 7.62
C TYR A 144 0.31 -12.48 8.58
N ARG A 145 0.67 -11.30 8.05
CA ARG A 145 0.92 -10.10 8.86
C ARG A 145 -0.33 -9.60 9.58
N THR A 146 -1.48 -9.71 8.95
CA THR A 146 -2.75 -9.17 9.47
C THR A 146 -3.54 -10.16 10.33
N LYS A 147 -3.08 -11.41 10.45
CA LYS A 147 -3.75 -12.45 11.25
C LYS A 147 -4.10 -11.99 12.67
N LYS A 148 -3.21 -11.24 13.34
CA LYS A 148 -3.46 -10.72 14.69
C LYS A 148 -4.51 -9.60 14.69
N ILE A 149 -4.55 -8.77 13.64
CA ILE A 149 -5.49 -7.67 13.49
C ILE A 149 -6.89 -8.19 13.25
N LEU A 150 -7.02 -9.22 12.41
CA LEU A 150 -8.28 -9.84 12.02
C LEU A 150 -8.72 -10.96 12.98
N LYS A 151 -7.93 -11.24 14.02
CA LYS A 151 -8.26 -12.26 15.02
C LYS A 151 -9.64 -11.97 15.62
N ASN A 152 -10.48 -13.00 15.73
CA ASN A 152 -11.86 -12.93 16.22
C ASN A 152 -12.83 -12.18 15.29
N GLN A 153 -12.46 -11.87 14.06
CA GLN A 153 -13.36 -11.37 13.03
C GLN A 153 -13.75 -12.51 12.08
N LYS A 154 -15.03 -12.64 11.81
CA LYS A 154 -15.48 -13.44 10.67
C LYS A 154 -15.22 -12.64 9.41
N ILE A 155 -14.58 -13.24 8.41
CA ILE A 155 -14.25 -12.58 7.16
C ILE A 155 -14.86 -13.32 5.96
N ILE A 156 -15.19 -12.56 4.92
CA ILE A 156 -15.38 -13.05 3.56
C ILE A 156 -14.20 -12.50 2.78
N TYR A 157 -13.34 -13.39 2.29
CA TYR A 157 -12.18 -13.02 1.51
C TYR A 157 -12.55 -12.94 0.02
N LEU A 158 -12.30 -11.80 -0.59
CA LEU A 158 -12.59 -11.49 -1.98
C LEU A 158 -11.28 -11.34 -2.72
N ALA A 159 -11.03 -12.17 -3.71
CA ALA A 159 -9.83 -12.11 -4.54
C ALA A 159 -10.12 -12.65 -5.94
N ASP A 160 -9.27 -12.30 -6.90
CA ASP A 160 -9.33 -12.89 -8.24
C ASP A 160 -9.05 -14.41 -8.16
N ARG A 161 -9.49 -15.14 -9.18
CA ARG A 161 -9.28 -16.60 -9.32
C ARG A 161 -7.81 -17.01 -9.25
N TYR A 162 -6.87 -16.14 -9.62
CA TYR A 162 -5.43 -16.41 -9.54
C TYR A 162 -4.90 -16.52 -8.10
N TYR A 163 -5.65 -16.03 -7.11
CA TYR A 163 -5.32 -16.18 -5.69
C TYR A 163 -5.83 -17.48 -5.08
N GLY A 164 -6.58 -18.30 -5.84
CA GLY A 164 -7.17 -19.55 -5.38
C GLY A 164 -6.14 -20.68 -5.21
N SER A 165 -5.19 -20.53 -4.28
CA SER A 165 -4.24 -21.57 -3.92
C SER A 165 -4.64 -22.30 -2.65
N ALA A 166 -4.27 -23.59 -2.54
CA ALA A 166 -4.50 -24.37 -1.34
C ALA A 166 -3.87 -23.73 -0.08
N GLU A 167 -2.74 -23.06 -0.25
CA GLU A 167 -2.06 -22.33 0.82
C GLU A 167 -2.87 -21.17 1.38
N ILE A 168 -3.48 -20.36 0.51
CA ILE A 168 -4.35 -19.25 0.92
C ILE A 168 -5.61 -19.79 1.59
N ILE A 169 -6.24 -20.82 1.01
CA ILE A 169 -7.45 -21.44 1.58
C ILE A 169 -7.16 -21.97 2.97
N SER A 170 -6.10 -22.76 3.14
CA SER A 170 -5.73 -23.31 4.45
C SER A 170 -5.39 -22.24 5.50
N HIS A 171 -4.91 -21.08 5.05
CA HIS A 171 -4.61 -19.96 5.94
C HIS A 171 -5.85 -19.19 6.38
N LEU A 172 -6.94 -19.25 5.62
CA LEU A 172 -8.23 -18.61 5.92
C LEU A 172 -9.12 -19.47 6.84
N GLU A 173 -8.84 -20.75 7.00
CA GLU A 173 -9.60 -21.70 7.83
C GLU A 173 -9.28 -21.61 9.33
N PHE A 174 -8.60 -20.55 9.82
CA PHE A 174 -8.23 -20.40 11.23
C PHE A 174 -9.01 -19.32 11.97
#